data_2c40f7325332b7100a5f1c9df8f12d93
#
_entry.id   2c40f7325332b7100a5f1c9df8f12d93
#
_cell.length_a   1.000
_cell.length_b   1.000
_cell.length_c   1.000
_cell.angle_alpha   90.00
_cell.angle_beta   90.00
_cell.angle_gamma   90.00
#
_symmetry.space_group_name_H-M   'P 1'
#
loop_
_entity.id
_entity.type
_entity.pdbx_description
1 polymer ?
#
loop_
_entity_poly.entity_id
_entity_poly.type
_entity_poly.pdbx_seq_one_letter_code
_entity_poly.pdbx_strand_id
1 'polypeptide(L)'
;MKISIGHNVQFGEYCNIASDVVFKNNILIAGRVCFVGRNDHQFDTVGELIWNSSRGYNGITIVEDDVWIGHSATIVGGITIGKGVVIAAGAVVTQDIPDCEIWGGVPAKKIKDRFSTISEKEHHLRYIKRIQDNKRKN
;
A
#
# COMPACT_ATOMS: atom_id res chain seq x y z
N MET A 1 5.03 -10.60 13.28
CA MET A 1 4.48 -9.52 12.45
C MET A 1 5.06 -8.19 12.91
N LYS A 2 5.51 -7.36 11.99
CA LYS A 2 6.17 -6.09 12.29
C LYS A 2 5.46 -4.94 11.57
N ILE A 3 5.00 -3.95 12.32
CA ILE A 3 4.30 -2.77 11.79
C ILE A 3 5.07 -1.53 12.23
N SER A 4 5.39 -0.65 11.28
CA SER A 4 6.00 0.66 11.52
C SER A 4 5.08 1.75 10.99
N ILE A 5 4.85 2.79 11.78
CA ILE A 5 3.93 3.88 11.44
C ILE A 5 4.64 5.22 11.64
N GLY A 6 4.67 6.03 10.61
CA GLY A 6 5.24 7.38 10.62
C GLY A 6 4.28 8.43 11.19
N HIS A 7 4.34 9.64 10.64
CA HIS A 7 3.54 10.77 11.10
C HIS A 7 2.28 10.97 10.26
N ASN A 8 1.20 11.42 10.90
CA ASN A 8 -0.07 11.73 10.23
C ASN A 8 -0.60 10.55 9.43
N VAL A 9 -0.74 9.39 10.09
CA VAL A 9 -1.34 8.19 9.50
C VAL A 9 -2.69 7.98 10.17
N GLN A 10 -3.75 8.05 9.39
CA GLN A 10 -5.12 7.87 9.86
C GLN A 10 -5.67 6.55 9.35
N PHE A 11 -6.24 5.76 10.26
CA PHE A 11 -6.95 4.53 9.94
C PHE A 11 -8.44 4.71 10.21
N GLY A 12 -9.25 4.34 9.23
CA GLY A 12 -10.69 4.19 9.44
C GLY A 12 -11.03 2.95 10.28
N GLU A 13 -12.30 2.78 10.55
CA GLU A 13 -12.79 1.69 11.40
C GLU A 13 -12.59 0.32 10.75
N TYR A 14 -12.36 -0.70 11.57
CA TYR A 14 -12.27 -2.10 11.15
C TYR A 14 -11.18 -2.43 10.14
N CYS A 15 -10.09 -1.66 10.12
CA CYS A 15 -8.92 -2.03 9.33
C CYS A 15 -8.23 -3.25 9.94
N ASN A 16 -7.71 -4.13 9.08
CA ASN A 16 -6.99 -5.33 9.48
C ASN A 16 -5.58 -5.33 8.88
N ILE A 17 -4.57 -5.52 9.72
CA ILE A 17 -3.19 -5.64 9.27
C ILE A 17 -2.69 -7.01 9.68
N ALA A 18 -2.58 -7.92 8.72
CA ALA A 18 -2.17 -9.30 8.91
C ALA A 18 -0.83 -9.65 8.24
N SER A 19 -0.04 -8.63 7.87
CA SER A 19 1.28 -8.79 7.26
C SER A 19 2.22 -7.67 7.72
N ASP A 20 3.51 -7.80 7.40
CA ASP A 20 4.49 -6.76 7.72
C ASP A 20 4.27 -5.52 6.86
N VAL A 21 4.11 -4.36 7.48
CA VAL A 21 3.84 -3.10 6.77
C VAL A 21 4.64 -1.94 7.37
N VAL A 22 5.20 -1.13 6.49
CA VAL A 22 5.78 0.17 6.82
C VAL A 22 4.91 1.27 6.23
N PHE A 23 4.27 2.04 7.09
CA PHE A 23 3.56 3.26 6.71
C PHE A 23 4.50 4.44 6.90
N LYS A 24 4.72 5.22 5.85
CA LYS A 24 5.52 6.45 5.94
C LYS A 24 4.69 7.58 6.55
N ASN A 25 4.51 8.69 5.88
CA ASN A 25 3.86 9.87 6.46
C ASN A 25 2.70 10.37 5.61
N ASN A 26 1.75 11.06 6.27
CA ASN A 26 0.63 11.73 5.61
C ASN A 26 -0.24 10.75 4.81
N ILE A 27 -0.72 9.71 5.45
CA ILE A 27 -1.47 8.62 4.83
C ILE A 27 -2.89 8.61 5.37
N LEU A 28 -3.86 8.56 4.46
CA LEU A 28 -5.27 8.37 4.78
C LEU A 28 -5.70 6.97 4.37
N ILE A 29 -6.14 6.18 5.34
CA ILE A 29 -6.65 4.83 5.13
C ILE A 29 -8.11 4.81 5.58
N ALA A 30 -9.00 4.57 4.63
CA ALA A 30 -10.43 4.48 4.90
C ALA A 30 -10.78 3.21 5.70
N GLY A 31 -12.04 3.07 6.07
CA GLY A 31 -12.48 1.91 6.83
C GLY A 31 -12.41 0.58 6.09
N ARG A 32 -12.29 -0.51 6.83
CA ARG A 32 -12.30 -1.90 6.32
C ARG A 32 -11.18 -2.22 5.32
N VAL A 33 -10.09 -1.50 5.34
CA VAL A 33 -8.91 -1.82 4.53
C VAL A 33 -8.15 -2.97 5.17
N CYS A 34 -7.73 -3.93 4.35
CA CYS A 34 -6.99 -5.11 4.78
C CYS A 34 -5.61 -5.17 4.14
N PHE A 35 -4.59 -5.44 4.96
CA PHE A 35 -3.24 -5.80 4.51
C PHE A 35 -3.05 -7.28 4.81
N VAL A 36 -2.96 -8.11 3.76
CA VAL A 36 -2.95 -9.57 3.87
C VAL A 36 -1.65 -10.17 3.36
N GLY A 37 -1.33 -11.38 3.81
CA GLY A 37 -0.18 -12.10 3.28
C GLY A 37 -0.39 -12.56 1.84
N ARG A 38 0.69 -12.76 1.12
CA ARG A 38 0.70 -13.30 -0.26
C ARG A 38 0.94 -14.81 -0.26
N ASN A 39 1.83 -15.25 0.61
CA ASN A 39 2.38 -16.60 0.64
C ASN A 39 2.09 -17.31 1.97
N ASP A 40 0.89 -17.13 2.51
CA ASP A 40 0.51 -17.69 3.80
C ASP A 40 0.48 -19.22 3.76
N HIS A 41 0.21 -19.81 2.59
CA HIS A 41 0.26 -21.24 2.36
C HIS A 41 0.79 -21.54 0.97
N GLN A 42 1.57 -22.62 0.86
CA GLN A 42 1.93 -23.19 -0.44
C GLN A 42 0.76 -24.06 -0.92
N PHE A 43 0.53 -24.08 -2.23
CA PHE A 43 -0.65 -24.76 -2.80
C PHE A 43 -0.35 -25.59 -4.05
N ASP A 44 0.91 -25.64 -4.48
CA ASP A 44 1.34 -26.23 -5.74
C ASP A 44 2.21 -27.50 -5.58
N THR A 45 2.36 -27.99 -4.35
CA THR A 45 3.05 -29.25 -4.08
C THR A 45 2.11 -30.42 -4.29
N VAL A 46 2.39 -31.25 -5.27
CA VAL A 46 1.60 -32.46 -5.55
C VAL A 46 1.70 -33.44 -4.39
N GLY A 47 0.55 -33.96 -3.95
CA GLY A 47 0.49 -34.94 -2.85
C GLY A 47 0.54 -34.31 -1.46
N GLU A 48 0.47 -33.00 -1.35
CA GLU A 48 0.39 -32.27 -0.08
C GLU A 48 -0.93 -31.51 0.03
N LEU A 49 -1.59 -31.62 1.17
CA LEU A 49 -2.76 -30.78 1.45
C LEU A 49 -2.32 -29.37 1.81
N ILE A 50 -3.05 -28.35 1.38
CA ILE A 50 -2.78 -26.95 1.75
C ILE A 50 -2.74 -26.80 3.27
N TRP A 51 -3.58 -27.53 4.00
CA TRP A 51 -3.59 -27.55 5.47
C TRP A 51 -2.22 -27.86 6.10
N ASN A 52 -1.47 -28.75 5.48
CA ASN A 52 -0.14 -29.18 5.96
C ASN A 52 1.02 -28.40 5.33
N SER A 53 0.71 -27.47 4.41
CA SER A 53 1.74 -26.75 3.68
C SER A 53 2.52 -25.76 4.56
N SER A 54 3.76 -25.55 4.21
CA SER A 54 4.59 -24.53 4.84
C SER A 54 4.13 -23.12 4.44
N ARG A 55 4.40 -22.15 5.31
CA ARG A 55 4.22 -20.73 5.00
C ARG A 55 5.43 -20.21 4.27
N GLY A 56 5.19 -19.39 3.25
CA GLY A 56 6.23 -18.65 2.56
C GLY A 56 6.51 -17.29 3.21
N TYR A 57 7.51 -16.59 2.67
CA TYR A 57 7.82 -15.22 3.05
C TYR A 57 6.92 -14.25 2.27
N ASN A 58 6.21 -13.40 3.00
CA ASN A 58 5.25 -12.47 2.40
C ASN A 58 5.88 -11.15 1.91
N GLY A 59 7.13 -10.87 2.30
CA GLY A 59 7.74 -9.57 2.06
C GLY A 59 7.18 -8.48 2.98
N ILE A 60 7.74 -7.29 2.89
CA ILE A 60 7.29 -6.11 3.62
C ILE A 60 6.54 -5.21 2.66
N THR A 61 5.31 -4.86 2.99
CA THR A 61 4.57 -3.84 2.25
C THR A 61 5.03 -2.46 2.68
N ILE A 62 5.29 -1.58 1.72
CA ILE A 62 5.66 -0.20 1.98
C ILE A 62 4.57 0.71 1.43
N VAL A 63 4.01 1.54 2.30
CA VAL A 63 3.11 2.63 1.90
C VAL A 63 3.87 3.94 2.06
N GLU A 64 4.17 4.56 0.93
CA GLU A 64 4.95 5.80 0.87
C GLU A 64 4.12 7.01 1.33
N ASP A 65 4.71 8.20 1.25
CA ASP A 65 4.08 9.43 1.70
C ASP A 65 2.92 9.88 0.79
N ASP A 66 1.96 10.55 1.40
CA ASP A 66 0.83 11.19 0.70
C ASP A 66 -0.01 10.19 -0.09
N VAL A 67 -0.40 9.10 0.56
CA VAL A 67 -1.22 8.03 -0.02
C VAL A 67 -2.63 8.06 0.56
N TRP A 68 -3.62 7.84 -0.31
CA TRP A 68 -5.00 7.63 0.10
C TRP A 68 -5.47 6.25 -0.35
N ILE A 69 -5.88 5.42 0.62
CA ILE A 69 -6.42 4.09 0.38
C ILE A 69 -7.93 4.11 0.64
N GLY A 70 -8.70 3.84 -0.39
CA GLY A 70 -10.16 3.84 -0.36
C GLY A 70 -10.76 2.70 0.46
N HIS A 71 -12.03 2.88 0.84
CA HIS A 71 -12.78 1.95 1.68
C HIS A 71 -12.78 0.52 1.15
N SER A 72 -12.59 -0.44 2.03
CA SER A 72 -12.61 -1.88 1.72
C SER A 72 -11.57 -2.35 0.68
N ALA A 73 -10.51 -1.58 0.44
CA ALA A 73 -9.40 -2.06 -0.38
C ALA A 73 -8.64 -3.18 0.33
N THR A 74 -8.10 -4.11 -0.44
CA THR A 74 -7.23 -5.18 0.05
C THR A 74 -5.85 -5.03 -0.58
N ILE A 75 -4.82 -5.00 0.25
CA ILE A 75 -3.43 -4.86 -0.17
C ILE A 75 -2.72 -6.19 0.09
N VAL A 76 -2.25 -6.83 -0.96
CA VAL A 76 -1.52 -8.10 -0.87
C VAL A 76 -0.05 -7.83 -0.51
N GLY A 77 0.50 -8.59 0.41
CA GLY A 77 1.82 -8.34 1.00
C GLY A 77 2.99 -8.28 0.03
N GLY A 78 4.05 -7.59 0.46
CA GLY A 78 5.32 -7.52 -0.25
C GLY A 78 5.35 -6.54 -1.43
N ILE A 79 4.48 -5.53 -1.45
CA ILE A 79 4.43 -4.53 -2.52
C ILE A 79 4.77 -3.13 -2.01
N THR A 80 5.15 -2.25 -2.91
CA THR A 80 5.36 -0.82 -2.64
C THR A 80 4.25 0.00 -3.28
N ILE A 81 3.57 0.79 -2.47
CA ILE A 81 2.62 1.81 -2.91
C ILE A 81 3.37 3.14 -2.93
N GLY A 82 3.56 3.69 -4.12
CA GLY A 82 4.36 4.89 -4.36
C GLY A 82 3.79 6.14 -3.71
N LYS A 83 4.58 7.22 -3.73
CA LYS A 83 4.20 8.52 -3.19
C LYS A 83 3.05 9.12 -3.97
N GLY A 84 2.12 9.74 -3.28
CA GLY A 84 1.01 10.43 -3.91
C GLY A 84 -0.03 9.52 -4.57
N VAL A 85 -0.01 8.23 -4.30
CA VAL A 85 -0.92 7.24 -4.88
C VAL A 85 -2.31 7.33 -4.27
N VAL A 86 -3.32 7.13 -5.09
CA VAL A 86 -4.72 6.94 -4.67
C VAL A 86 -5.18 5.55 -5.09
N ILE A 87 -5.75 4.82 -4.14
CA ILE A 87 -6.35 3.50 -4.37
C ILE A 87 -7.85 3.63 -4.19
N ALA A 88 -8.60 3.28 -5.23
CA ALA A 88 -10.06 3.35 -5.23
C ALA A 88 -10.67 2.34 -4.24
N ALA A 89 -11.85 2.66 -3.74
CA ALA A 89 -12.61 1.77 -2.86
C ALA A 89 -12.82 0.38 -3.49
N GLY A 90 -12.70 -0.66 -2.68
CA GLY A 90 -12.91 -2.05 -3.10
C GLY A 90 -11.80 -2.65 -3.99
N ALA A 91 -10.73 -1.94 -4.23
CA ALA A 91 -9.61 -2.44 -5.03
C ALA A 91 -8.89 -3.62 -4.34
N VAL A 92 -8.35 -4.54 -5.13
CA VAL A 92 -7.43 -5.58 -4.66
C VAL A 92 -6.08 -5.36 -5.31
N VAL A 93 -5.15 -4.79 -4.56
CA VAL A 93 -3.82 -4.41 -5.05
C VAL A 93 -2.86 -5.58 -4.90
N THR A 94 -2.33 -6.07 -6.02
CA THR A 94 -1.47 -7.27 -6.08
C THR A 94 -0.06 -6.98 -6.59
N GLN A 95 0.23 -5.74 -6.99
CA GLN A 95 1.53 -5.35 -7.55
C GLN A 95 1.90 -3.92 -7.12
N ASP A 96 3.16 -3.57 -7.28
CA ASP A 96 3.66 -2.23 -6.98
C ASP A 96 2.90 -1.16 -7.78
N ILE A 97 2.68 -0.02 -7.15
CA ILE A 97 2.04 1.13 -7.77
C ILE A 97 3.05 2.27 -7.87
N PRO A 98 3.35 2.77 -9.08
CA PRO A 98 4.21 3.93 -9.28
C PRO A 98 3.66 5.21 -8.65
N ASP A 99 4.55 6.18 -8.41
CA ASP A 99 4.19 7.46 -7.81
C ASP A 99 3.09 8.20 -8.56
N CYS A 100 2.20 8.84 -7.81
CA CYS A 100 1.16 9.75 -8.32
C CYS A 100 0.21 9.11 -9.35
N GLU A 101 -0.08 7.84 -9.19
CA GLU A 101 -1.07 7.14 -10.00
C GLU A 101 -2.33 6.83 -9.18
N ILE A 102 -3.46 6.72 -9.88
CA ILE A 102 -4.75 6.31 -9.32
C ILE A 102 -5.05 4.92 -9.84
N TRP A 103 -5.23 3.96 -8.93
CA TRP A 103 -5.48 2.56 -9.23
C TRP A 103 -6.79 2.09 -8.64
N GLY A 104 -7.44 1.14 -9.30
CA GLY A 104 -8.68 0.53 -8.81
C GLY A 104 -9.01 -0.78 -9.52
N GLY A 105 -10.03 -1.46 -9.03
CA GLY A 105 -10.52 -2.72 -9.58
C GLY A 105 -9.95 -3.97 -8.91
N VAL A 106 -10.36 -5.13 -9.43
CA VAL A 106 -9.98 -6.47 -8.93
C VAL A 106 -9.58 -7.35 -10.11
N PRO A 107 -8.30 -7.68 -10.32
CA PRO A 107 -7.15 -7.06 -9.67
C PRO A 107 -7.01 -5.59 -10.02
N ALA A 108 -6.43 -4.80 -9.14
CA ALA A 108 -6.26 -3.37 -9.35
C ALA A 108 -5.34 -3.09 -10.54
N LYS A 109 -5.73 -2.12 -11.35
CA LYS A 109 -5.00 -1.61 -12.50
C LYS A 109 -5.00 -0.09 -12.48
N LYS A 110 -4.05 0.52 -13.18
CA LYS A 110 -4.00 1.96 -13.33
C LYS A 110 -5.29 2.47 -14.00
N ILE A 111 -5.94 3.44 -13.37
CA ILE A 111 -7.09 4.16 -13.92
C ILE A 111 -6.59 5.38 -14.68
N LYS A 112 -5.74 6.20 -14.04
CA LYS A 112 -5.15 7.41 -14.62
C LYS A 112 -4.00 7.93 -13.76
N ASP A 113 -3.28 8.92 -14.27
CA ASP A 113 -2.37 9.72 -13.48
C ASP A 113 -3.16 10.67 -12.56
N ARG A 114 -2.63 10.92 -11.36
CA ARG A 114 -3.24 11.86 -10.41
C ARG A 114 -3.21 13.30 -10.93
N PHE A 115 -2.13 13.68 -11.59
CA PHE A 115 -1.93 15.03 -12.12
C PHE A 115 -1.98 15.05 -13.64
N SER A 116 -2.39 16.18 -14.21
CA SER A 116 -2.61 16.33 -15.66
C SER A 116 -1.30 16.37 -16.45
N THR A 117 -0.20 16.81 -15.84
CA THR A 117 1.09 16.95 -16.50
C THR A 117 2.24 16.34 -15.69
N ILE A 118 3.32 15.96 -16.38
CA ILE A 118 4.55 15.49 -15.73
C ILE A 118 5.15 16.60 -14.85
N SER A 119 5.07 17.86 -15.28
CA SER A 119 5.55 19.00 -14.50
C SER A 119 4.84 19.15 -13.16
N GLU A 120 3.52 18.97 -13.13
CA GLU A 120 2.73 18.99 -11.90
C GLU A 120 3.13 17.84 -10.97
N LYS A 121 3.28 16.65 -11.51
CA LYS A 121 3.75 15.47 -10.76
C LYS A 121 5.12 15.73 -10.13
N GLU A 122 6.08 16.19 -10.90
CA GLU A 122 7.43 16.49 -10.42
C GLU A 122 7.44 17.58 -9.34
N HIS A 123 6.64 18.62 -9.54
CA HIS A 123 6.47 19.69 -8.54
C HIS A 123 5.93 19.11 -7.22
N HIS A 124 4.91 18.28 -7.28
CA HIS A 124 4.30 17.66 -6.10
C HIS A 124 5.29 16.74 -5.37
N LEU A 125 6.05 15.93 -6.09
CA LEU A 125 7.07 15.07 -5.50
C LEU A 125 8.20 15.88 -4.83
N ARG A 126 8.62 16.99 -5.40
CA ARG A 126 9.56 17.93 -4.75
C ARG A 126 8.97 18.54 -3.49
N TYR A 127 7.69 18.86 -3.49
CA TYR A 127 6.99 19.38 -2.30
C TYR A 127 6.98 18.35 -1.17
N ILE A 128 6.66 17.08 -1.45
CA ILE A 128 6.71 15.99 -0.48
C ILE A 128 8.12 15.87 0.11
N LYS A 129 9.15 15.87 -0.73
CA LYS A 129 10.55 15.79 -0.28
C LYS A 129 10.93 16.95 0.63
N ARG A 130 10.52 18.16 0.32
CA ARG A 130 10.78 19.36 1.13
C ARG A 130 10.16 19.25 2.52
N ILE A 131 8.94 18.74 2.64
CA ILE A 131 8.29 18.50 3.93
C ILE A 131 9.08 17.46 4.75
N GLN A 132 9.54 16.40 4.14
CA GLN A 132 10.37 15.37 4.79
C GLN A 132 11.68 15.97 5.33
N ASP A 133 12.37 16.75 4.50
CA ASP A 133 13.65 17.37 4.87
C ASP A 133 13.50 18.38 6.02
N ASN A 134 12.43 19.15 6.04
CA ASN A 134 12.14 20.09 7.11
C ASN A 134 11.86 19.39 8.45
N LYS A 135 11.20 18.23 8.43
CA LYS A 135 10.97 17.44 9.64
C LYS A 135 12.24 16.83 10.23
N ARG A 136 13.22 16.48 9.38
CA ARG A 136 14.52 15.94 9.83
C ARG A 136 15.40 16.99 10.51
N LYS A 137 15.18 18.27 10.25
CA LYS A 137 15.95 19.39 10.84
C LYS A 137 15.42 19.87 12.19
N ASN A 138 14.22 19.46 12.56
CA ASN A 138 13.56 19.77 13.82
C ASN A 138 13.52 18.53 14.72
#